data_bf1c3e00b50f37bbe8d605d4b3a77d6d
#
_entry.id   bf1c3e00b50f37bbe8d605d4b3a77d6d
#
_cell.length_a   1.000
_cell.length_b   1.000
_cell.length_c   1.000
_cell.angle_alpha   90.00
_cell.angle_beta   90.00
_cell.angle_gamma   90.00
#
_symmetry.space_group_name_H-M   'P 1'
#
loop_
_entity.id
_entity.type
_entity.pdbx_description
1 polymer ?
#
loop_
_entity_poly.entity_id
_entity_poly.type
_entity_poly.pdbx_seq_one_letter_code
_entity_poly.pdbx_strand_id
1 'polypeptide(L)'
;MNMRRFSRETQRNYLRDIGRLATFLGRSPDTATADDLRRFQIDQQEDGVPVPTMNSIVSALRFFFTQTLDRPDLARRLVRLSHPRNLPVVLSRDEVARLLNATTCLKHQAALSVAYGAGLRVAEVSMLKVADVDSERMLLRVERGKGGRYRNAMLSEDLLTVLRQWWRVGRQQGVMHRDGWLFPGQHAMKPISTRQLYRISACVPVNSPRGVNFQCPIGGLLTPAIRRCAGHRAEV
;
A
#
# COMPACT_ATOMS: atom_id res chain seq x y z
N MET A 1 -11.89 16.21 13.33
CA MET A 1 -11.44 14.99 12.59
C MET A 1 -11.89 13.71 13.30
N ASN A 2 -11.75 13.59 14.60
CA ASN A 2 -12.16 12.40 15.35
C ASN A 2 -13.66 12.10 15.26
N MET A 3 -14.51 13.11 15.34
CA MET A 3 -15.96 12.95 15.22
C MET A 3 -16.42 12.36 13.88
N ARG A 4 -15.64 12.52 12.80
CA ARG A 4 -15.90 11.94 11.47
C ARG A 4 -15.20 10.59 11.26
N ARG A 5 -14.60 10.00 12.29
CA ARG A 5 -13.91 8.70 12.27
C ARG A 5 -12.88 8.57 11.16
N PHE A 6 -12.15 9.65 10.84
CA PHE A 6 -11.05 9.57 9.89
C PHE A 6 -9.94 8.67 10.41
N SER A 7 -9.35 7.87 9.52
CA SER A 7 -8.19 7.06 9.86
C SER A 7 -7.02 7.95 10.32
N ARG A 8 -6.14 7.42 11.18
CA ARG A 8 -4.94 8.15 11.62
C ARG A 8 -4.08 8.62 10.47
N GLU A 9 -4.03 7.85 9.38
CA GLU A 9 -3.29 8.20 8.18
C GLU A 9 -3.93 9.38 7.45
N THR A 10 -5.25 9.38 7.28
CA THR A 10 -5.98 10.52 6.71
C THR A 10 -5.77 11.79 7.54
N GLN A 11 -5.82 11.69 8.87
CA GLN A 11 -5.59 12.82 9.77
C GLN A 11 -4.16 13.37 9.60
N ARG A 12 -3.15 12.49 9.55
CA ARG A 12 -1.75 12.87 9.31
C ARG A 12 -1.58 13.59 7.97
N ASN A 13 -2.18 13.05 6.91
CA ASN A 13 -2.10 13.64 5.59
C ASN A 13 -2.74 15.03 5.57
N TYR A 14 -3.91 15.18 6.17
CA TYR A 14 -4.59 16.47 6.26
C TYR A 14 -3.77 17.51 7.03
N LEU A 15 -3.21 17.12 8.19
CA LEU A 15 -2.35 18.01 8.97
C LEU A 15 -1.09 18.42 8.20
N ARG A 16 -0.44 17.47 7.51
CA ARG A 16 0.72 17.75 6.66
C ARG A 16 0.35 18.73 5.54
N ASP A 17 -0.78 18.53 4.88
CA ASP A 17 -1.19 19.33 3.73
C ASP A 17 -1.62 20.76 4.15
N ILE A 18 -2.24 20.90 5.34
CA ILE A 18 -2.49 22.21 5.96
C ILE A 18 -1.17 22.88 6.36
N GLY A 19 -0.21 22.10 6.90
CA GLY A 19 1.13 22.60 7.23
C GLY A 19 1.89 23.15 6.02
N ARG A 20 1.73 22.56 4.83
CA ARG A 20 2.30 23.10 3.58
C ARG A 20 1.77 24.50 3.28
N LEU A 21 0.46 24.71 3.44
CA LEU A 21 -0.10 26.06 3.27
C LEU A 21 0.46 27.04 4.29
N ALA A 22 0.57 26.63 5.57
CA ALA A 22 1.14 27.48 6.62
C ALA A 22 2.60 27.87 6.32
N THR A 23 3.40 26.90 5.85
CA THR A 23 4.80 27.16 5.43
C THR A 23 4.88 28.12 4.26
N PHE A 24 4.03 27.96 3.24
CA PHE A 24 3.97 28.87 2.10
C PHE A 24 3.59 30.29 2.50
N LEU A 25 2.61 30.45 3.39
CA LEU A 25 2.16 31.77 3.87
C LEU A 25 3.14 32.43 4.82
N GLY A 26 4.02 31.70 5.50
CA GLY A 26 4.84 32.17 6.60
C GLY A 26 4.04 32.68 7.82
N ARG A 27 2.74 32.38 7.86
CA ARG A 27 1.78 32.79 8.89
C ARG A 27 0.69 31.75 9.09
N SER A 28 -0.16 31.96 10.09
CA SER A 28 -1.24 31.02 10.38
C SER A 28 -2.22 30.88 9.21
N PRO A 29 -2.62 29.64 8.83
CA PRO A 29 -3.47 29.38 7.67
C PRO A 29 -4.92 29.87 7.82
N ASP A 30 -5.37 30.24 9.03
CA ASP A 30 -6.67 30.88 9.27
C ASP A 30 -6.73 32.33 8.70
N THR A 31 -5.58 32.99 8.58
CA THR A 31 -5.47 34.33 8.02
C THR A 31 -5.38 34.36 6.49
N ALA A 32 -5.48 33.20 5.83
CA ALA A 32 -5.38 33.09 4.38
C ALA A 32 -6.50 33.85 3.66
N THR A 33 -6.13 34.48 2.55
CA THR A 33 -7.05 35.14 1.62
C THR A 33 -7.30 34.27 0.39
N ALA A 34 -8.30 34.64 -0.40
CA ALA A 34 -8.58 33.95 -1.67
C ALA A 34 -7.40 33.98 -2.65
N ASP A 35 -6.65 35.12 -2.64
CA ASP A 35 -5.48 35.31 -3.50
C ASP A 35 -4.30 34.44 -3.03
N ASP A 36 -4.09 34.34 -1.72
CA ASP A 36 -3.08 33.42 -1.16
C ASP A 36 -3.32 31.97 -1.58
N LEU A 37 -4.58 31.50 -1.58
CA LEU A 37 -4.92 30.14 -2.00
C LEU A 37 -4.66 29.93 -3.48
N ARG A 38 -4.92 30.93 -4.31
CA ARG A 38 -4.61 30.88 -5.75
C ARG A 38 -3.10 30.78 -5.98
N ARG A 39 -2.32 31.67 -5.34
CA ARG A 39 -0.85 31.67 -5.43
C ARG A 39 -0.27 30.36 -4.95
N PHE A 40 -0.76 29.82 -3.84
CA PHE A 40 -0.34 28.54 -3.33
C PHE A 40 -0.59 27.39 -4.34
N GLN A 41 -1.76 27.36 -5.00
CA GLN A 41 -2.03 26.33 -6.00
C GLN A 41 -1.13 26.44 -7.24
N ILE A 42 -0.80 27.67 -7.67
CA ILE A 42 0.13 27.93 -8.78
C ILE A 42 1.54 27.47 -8.39
N ASP A 43 2.04 27.88 -7.23
CA ASP A 43 3.34 27.49 -6.69
C ASP A 43 3.51 25.96 -6.62
N GLN A 44 2.51 25.25 -6.07
CA GLN A 44 2.55 23.80 -6.01
C GLN A 44 2.51 23.14 -7.41
N GLN A 45 1.92 23.79 -8.40
CA GLN A 45 1.89 23.32 -9.78
C GLN A 45 3.23 23.57 -10.47
N GLU A 46 3.87 24.70 -10.23
CA GLU A 46 5.21 25.04 -10.70
C GLU A 46 6.27 24.12 -10.10
N ASP A 47 6.12 23.74 -8.83
CA ASP A 47 6.94 22.71 -8.16
C ASP A 47 6.73 21.29 -8.71
N GLY A 48 5.88 21.11 -9.70
CA GLY A 48 5.62 19.81 -10.34
C GLY A 48 4.87 18.81 -9.46
N VAL A 49 4.11 19.27 -8.46
CA VAL A 49 3.32 18.38 -7.60
C VAL A 49 2.29 17.60 -8.44
N PRO A 50 2.30 16.25 -8.40
CA PRO A 50 1.39 15.42 -9.20
C PRO A 50 -0.09 15.75 -8.92
N VAL A 51 -0.92 15.76 -9.97
CA VAL A 51 -2.36 16.09 -9.88
C VAL A 51 -3.11 15.33 -8.79
N PRO A 52 -2.90 14.00 -8.57
CA PRO A 52 -3.55 13.29 -7.46
C PRO A 52 -3.17 13.85 -6.08
N THR A 53 -1.92 14.24 -5.90
CA THR A 53 -1.42 14.86 -4.66
C THR A 53 -2.02 16.25 -4.47
N MET A 54 -2.05 17.07 -5.53
CA MET A 54 -2.72 18.37 -5.52
C MET A 54 -4.20 18.25 -5.11
N ASN A 55 -4.92 17.29 -5.68
CA ASN A 55 -6.31 17.04 -5.34
C ASN A 55 -6.50 16.56 -3.89
N SER A 56 -5.50 15.87 -3.32
CA SER A 56 -5.48 15.52 -1.89
C SER A 56 -5.33 16.77 -1.02
N ILE A 57 -4.38 17.66 -1.37
CA ILE A 57 -4.16 18.95 -0.69
C ILE A 57 -5.44 19.78 -0.73
N VAL A 58 -6.05 19.93 -1.90
CA VAL A 58 -7.33 20.65 -2.07
C VAL A 58 -8.42 20.06 -1.16
N SER A 59 -8.49 18.74 -1.05
CA SER A 59 -9.48 18.09 -0.16
C SER A 59 -9.22 18.38 1.31
N ALA A 60 -7.96 18.40 1.74
CA ALA A 60 -7.56 18.74 3.10
C ALA A 60 -7.88 20.21 3.44
N LEU A 61 -7.53 21.13 2.53
CA LEU A 61 -7.80 22.55 2.70
C LEU A 61 -9.29 22.87 2.67
N ARG A 62 -10.06 22.28 1.76
CA ARG A 62 -11.53 22.42 1.76
C ARG A 62 -12.13 21.96 3.09
N PHE A 63 -11.67 20.82 3.60
CA PHE A 63 -12.10 20.34 4.90
C PHE A 63 -11.76 21.34 6.02
N PHE A 64 -10.54 21.87 6.03
CA PHE A 64 -10.06 22.83 7.00
C PHE A 64 -10.90 24.12 6.99
N PHE A 65 -11.05 24.76 5.82
CA PHE A 65 -11.81 25.98 5.70
C PHE A 65 -13.30 25.80 5.99
N THR A 66 -13.91 24.69 5.53
CA THR A 66 -15.36 24.48 5.73
C THR A 66 -15.70 24.00 7.13
N GLN A 67 -14.87 23.09 7.72
CA GLN A 67 -15.27 22.39 8.95
C GLN A 67 -14.57 22.91 10.21
N THR A 68 -13.45 23.60 10.05
CA THR A 68 -12.67 24.11 11.19
C THR A 68 -12.84 25.62 11.35
N LEU A 69 -12.84 26.36 10.24
CA LEU A 69 -12.89 27.83 10.25
C LEU A 69 -14.26 28.39 9.89
N ASP A 70 -15.19 27.55 9.43
CA ASP A 70 -16.51 27.96 8.92
C ASP A 70 -16.43 29.04 7.82
N ARG A 71 -15.44 28.87 6.91
CA ARG A 71 -15.22 29.75 5.76
C ARG A 71 -15.39 29.01 4.43
N PRO A 72 -16.63 28.67 4.06
CA PRO A 72 -16.91 27.97 2.81
C PRO A 72 -16.62 28.80 1.56
N ASP A 73 -16.55 30.13 1.69
CA ASP A 73 -16.14 31.06 0.65
C ASP A 73 -14.73 30.73 0.12
N LEU A 74 -13.76 30.52 1.02
CA LEU A 74 -12.39 30.14 0.66
C LEU A 74 -12.32 28.70 0.12
N ALA A 75 -13.08 27.79 0.70
CA ALA A 75 -13.12 26.42 0.22
C ALA A 75 -13.56 26.32 -1.26
N ARG A 76 -14.48 27.18 -1.69
CA ARG A 76 -14.95 27.26 -3.10
C ARG A 76 -13.90 27.78 -4.06
N ARG A 77 -12.94 28.56 -3.60
CA ARG A 77 -11.84 29.12 -4.42
C ARG A 77 -10.79 28.08 -4.79
N LEU A 78 -10.68 27.01 -4.01
CA LEU A 78 -9.76 25.92 -4.31
C LEU A 78 -10.23 25.09 -5.51
N VAL A 79 -9.41 25.00 -6.53
CA VAL A 79 -9.74 24.29 -7.78
C VAL A 79 -9.20 22.87 -7.74
N ARG A 80 -10.03 21.89 -8.11
CA ARG A 80 -9.60 20.52 -8.36
C ARG A 80 -9.16 20.39 -9.81
N LEU A 81 -7.99 19.77 -10.00
CA LEU A 81 -7.47 19.52 -11.32
C LEU A 81 -8.05 18.23 -11.90
N SER A 82 -8.43 18.27 -13.17
CA SER A 82 -8.81 17.06 -13.89
C SER A 82 -7.59 16.16 -14.07
N HIS A 83 -7.76 14.87 -13.83
CA HIS A 83 -6.71 13.88 -14.02
C HIS A 83 -7.26 12.79 -14.94
N PRO A 84 -6.65 12.57 -16.10
CA PRO A 84 -7.06 11.50 -16.99
C PRO A 84 -6.87 10.15 -16.27
N ARG A 85 -7.93 9.34 -16.27
CA ARG A 85 -7.86 7.99 -15.72
C ARG A 85 -7.21 7.09 -16.75
N ASN A 86 -5.90 6.90 -16.62
CA ASN A 86 -5.23 5.85 -17.38
C ASN A 86 -5.72 4.49 -16.88
N LEU A 87 -6.09 3.62 -17.82
CA LEU A 87 -6.41 2.24 -17.47
C LEU A 87 -5.15 1.56 -16.91
N PRO A 88 -5.25 0.89 -15.77
CA PRO A 88 -4.11 0.16 -15.24
C PRO A 88 -3.72 -0.96 -16.20
N VAL A 89 -2.42 -1.22 -16.32
CA VAL A 89 -1.93 -2.39 -17.05
C VAL A 89 -2.36 -3.65 -16.28
N VAL A 90 -3.15 -4.48 -16.94
CA VAL A 90 -3.61 -5.75 -16.38
C VAL A 90 -2.66 -6.84 -16.86
N LEU A 91 -2.06 -7.58 -15.93
CA LEU A 91 -1.21 -8.73 -16.22
C LEU A 91 -2.06 -9.91 -16.69
N SER A 92 -1.59 -10.61 -17.72
CA SER A 92 -2.13 -11.89 -18.14
C SER A 92 -1.81 -12.99 -17.10
N ARG A 93 -2.51 -14.12 -17.20
CA ARG A 93 -2.26 -15.28 -16.32
C ARG A 93 -0.81 -15.77 -16.42
N ASP A 94 -0.25 -15.80 -17.63
CA ASP A 94 1.12 -16.24 -17.87
C ASP A 94 2.15 -15.26 -17.30
N GLU A 95 1.87 -13.96 -17.35
CA GLU A 95 2.72 -12.94 -16.72
C GLU A 95 2.70 -13.07 -15.20
N VAL A 96 1.53 -13.34 -14.61
CA VAL A 96 1.42 -13.61 -13.17
C VAL A 96 2.15 -14.88 -12.80
N ALA A 97 2.00 -15.97 -13.54
CA ALA A 97 2.72 -17.22 -13.29
C ALA A 97 4.24 -17.02 -13.34
N ARG A 98 4.74 -16.29 -14.33
CA ARG A 98 6.17 -15.92 -14.41
C ARG A 98 6.62 -15.08 -13.23
N LEU A 99 5.81 -14.10 -12.81
CA LEU A 99 6.09 -13.27 -11.64
C LEU A 99 6.19 -14.11 -10.36
N LEU A 100 5.25 -15.02 -10.14
CA LEU A 100 5.24 -15.89 -8.96
C LEU A 100 6.44 -16.85 -8.97
N ASN A 101 6.77 -17.44 -10.14
CA ASN A 101 7.89 -18.36 -10.28
C ASN A 101 9.26 -17.67 -10.18
N ALA A 102 9.37 -16.41 -10.57
CA ALA A 102 10.60 -15.63 -10.43
C ALA A 102 10.85 -15.17 -8.97
N THR A 103 9.88 -15.38 -8.07
CA THR A 103 10.01 -15.03 -6.66
C THR A 103 10.84 -16.07 -5.93
N THR A 104 12.05 -15.71 -5.50
CA THR A 104 13.04 -16.62 -4.88
C THR A 104 12.70 -17.02 -3.44
N CYS A 105 11.80 -16.30 -2.77
CA CYS A 105 11.44 -16.53 -1.38
C CYS A 105 10.00 -17.04 -1.27
N LEU A 106 9.80 -18.23 -0.69
CA LEU A 106 8.50 -18.87 -0.55
C LEU A 106 7.47 -17.99 0.21
N LYS A 107 7.89 -17.24 1.23
CA LYS A 107 7.04 -16.26 1.91
C LYS A 107 6.47 -15.22 0.95
N HIS A 108 7.32 -14.69 0.10
CA HIS A 108 6.93 -13.66 -0.86
C HIS A 108 6.03 -14.24 -1.96
N GLN A 109 6.37 -15.43 -2.44
CA GLN A 109 5.54 -16.15 -3.40
C GLN A 109 4.14 -16.40 -2.83
N ALA A 110 4.04 -16.92 -1.59
CA ALA A 110 2.77 -17.16 -0.93
C ALA A 110 1.96 -15.87 -0.72
N ALA A 111 2.61 -14.77 -0.32
CA ALA A 111 1.93 -13.49 -0.13
C ALA A 111 1.38 -12.90 -1.45
N LEU A 112 2.14 -12.99 -2.54
CA LEU A 112 1.69 -12.56 -3.87
C LEU A 112 0.59 -13.48 -4.42
N SER A 113 0.70 -14.80 -4.18
CA SER A 113 -0.35 -15.77 -4.56
C SER A 113 -1.67 -15.49 -3.84
N VAL A 114 -1.63 -15.12 -2.56
CA VAL A 114 -2.83 -14.69 -1.81
C VAL A 114 -3.39 -13.38 -2.37
N ALA A 115 -2.53 -12.40 -2.67
CA ALA A 115 -2.99 -11.14 -3.23
C ALA A 115 -3.74 -11.34 -4.55
N TYR A 116 -3.18 -12.18 -5.44
CA TYR A 116 -3.75 -12.46 -6.75
C TYR A 116 -4.93 -13.44 -6.67
N GLY A 117 -4.74 -14.61 -6.05
CA GLY A 117 -5.71 -15.71 -6.07
C GLY A 117 -6.97 -15.42 -5.25
N ALA A 118 -6.85 -14.73 -4.11
CA ALA A 118 -7.97 -14.35 -3.27
C ALA A 118 -8.43 -12.88 -3.49
N GLY A 119 -7.80 -12.13 -4.40
CA GLY A 119 -8.14 -10.74 -4.72
C GLY A 119 -8.01 -9.80 -3.53
N LEU A 120 -7.00 -10.00 -2.69
CA LEU A 120 -6.77 -9.18 -1.50
C LEU A 120 -5.91 -7.95 -1.81
N ARG A 121 -6.23 -6.84 -1.14
CA ARG A 121 -5.37 -5.65 -1.17
C ARG A 121 -4.07 -5.90 -0.42
N VAL A 122 -3.00 -5.25 -0.83
CA VAL A 122 -1.68 -5.39 -0.20
C VAL A 122 -1.71 -5.17 1.32
N ALA A 123 -2.50 -4.19 1.79
CA ALA A 123 -2.69 -3.95 3.21
C ALA A 123 -3.47 -5.08 3.92
N GLU A 124 -4.44 -5.70 3.24
CA GLU A 124 -5.18 -6.85 3.76
C GLU A 124 -4.26 -8.08 3.87
N VAL A 125 -3.46 -8.34 2.82
CA VAL A 125 -2.46 -9.44 2.84
C VAL A 125 -1.46 -9.26 3.98
N SER A 126 -0.96 -8.04 4.19
CA SER A 126 0.04 -7.77 5.24
C SER A 126 -0.50 -8.04 6.64
N MET A 127 -1.80 -7.88 6.85
CA MET A 127 -2.45 -8.00 8.15
C MET A 127 -3.11 -9.37 8.40
N LEU A 128 -2.95 -10.33 7.47
CA LEU A 128 -3.46 -11.70 7.66
C LEU A 128 -2.74 -12.41 8.80
N LYS A 129 -3.52 -13.09 9.60
CA LYS A 129 -3.04 -14.02 10.64
C LYS A 129 -3.17 -15.46 10.17
N VAL A 130 -2.46 -16.35 10.82
CA VAL A 130 -2.58 -17.79 10.56
C VAL A 130 -4.01 -18.28 10.84
N ALA A 131 -4.62 -17.78 11.91
CA ALA A 131 -6.00 -18.10 12.30
C ALA A 131 -7.07 -17.63 11.30
N ASP A 132 -6.72 -16.72 10.36
CA ASP A 132 -7.64 -16.25 9.33
C ASP A 132 -7.80 -17.24 8.17
N VAL A 133 -6.95 -18.26 8.10
CA VAL A 133 -7.01 -19.31 7.07
C VAL A 133 -7.93 -20.44 7.55
N ASP A 134 -9.13 -20.49 6.99
CA ASP A 134 -10.11 -21.54 7.26
C ASP A 134 -10.04 -22.59 6.13
N SER A 135 -9.22 -23.61 6.34
CA SER A 135 -9.00 -24.68 5.34
C SER A 135 -10.17 -25.65 5.23
N GLU A 136 -11.06 -25.71 6.22
CA GLU A 136 -12.24 -26.59 6.16
C GLU A 136 -13.33 -25.98 5.27
N ARG A 137 -13.52 -24.67 5.39
CA ARG A 137 -14.51 -23.95 4.61
C ARG A 137 -13.92 -23.34 3.33
N MET A 138 -12.63 -23.52 3.08
CA MET A 138 -11.91 -22.94 1.94
C MET A 138 -12.08 -21.43 1.85
N LEU A 139 -11.85 -20.73 2.97
CA LEU A 139 -12.03 -19.29 3.11
C LEU A 139 -10.83 -18.63 3.78
N LEU A 140 -10.59 -17.37 3.39
CA LEU A 140 -9.71 -16.43 4.09
C LEU A 140 -10.57 -15.36 4.74
N ARG A 141 -10.47 -15.21 6.05
CA ARG A 141 -11.16 -14.15 6.80
C ARG A 141 -10.36 -12.87 6.70
N VAL A 142 -10.96 -11.83 6.16
CA VAL A 142 -10.31 -10.52 6.04
C VAL A 142 -10.88 -9.60 7.11
N GLU A 143 -10.13 -9.43 8.18
CA GLU A 143 -10.46 -8.48 9.23
C GLU A 143 -10.08 -7.06 8.80
N ARG A 144 -10.97 -6.10 9.06
CA ARG A 144 -10.74 -4.66 8.84
C ARG A 144 -10.29 -4.28 7.43
N GLY A 145 -10.96 -4.82 6.42
CA GLY A 145 -10.82 -4.33 5.04
C GLY A 145 -11.09 -2.82 4.92
N LYS A 146 -11.04 -2.28 3.70
CA LYS A 146 -11.28 -0.85 3.45
C LYS A 146 -12.62 -0.41 4.08
N GLY A 147 -12.56 0.58 5.00
CA GLY A 147 -13.72 1.05 5.74
C GLY A 147 -14.06 0.22 6.97
N GLY A 148 -13.16 -0.64 7.47
CA GLY A 148 -13.38 -1.46 8.68
C GLY A 148 -14.33 -2.64 8.48
N ARG A 149 -14.65 -3.01 7.25
CA ARG A 149 -15.58 -4.11 6.94
C ARG A 149 -14.88 -5.45 6.97
N TYR A 150 -15.55 -6.43 7.59
CA TYR A 150 -15.13 -7.83 7.54
C TYR A 150 -15.67 -8.47 6.26
N ARG A 151 -14.86 -9.31 5.63
CA ARG A 151 -15.29 -10.11 4.48
C ARG A 151 -14.55 -11.44 4.44
N ASN A 152 -15.15 -12.44 3.82
CA ASN A 152 -14.48 -13.67 3.45
C ASN A 152 -14.03 -13.59 1.99
N ALA A 153 -12.86 -14.15 1.71
CA ALA A 153 -12.36 -14.36 0.36
C ALA A 153 -12.22 -15.86 0.11
N MET A 154 -12.37 -16.28 -1.14
CA MET A 154 -12.24 -17.70 -1.52
C MET A 154 -10.77 -18.12 -1.44
N LEU A 155 -10.56 -19.35 -0.97
CA LEU A 155 -9.28 -20.04 -0.90
C LEU A 155 -9.31 -21.20 -1.88
N SER A 156 -8.51 -21.16 -2.95
CA SER A 156 -8.39 -22.30 -3.86
C SER A 156 -7.47 -23.37 -3.29
N GLU A 157 -7.58 -24.61 -3.79
CA GLU A 157 -6.72 -25.72 -3.35
C GLU A 157 -5.24 -25.46 -3.64
N ASP A 158 -4.93 -24.89 -4.82
CA ASP A 158 -3.57 -24.51 -5.18
C ASP A 158 -3.00 -23.49 -4.20
N LEU A 159 -3.81 -22.48 -3.84
CA LEU A 159 -3.40 -21.46 -2.89
C LEU A 159 -3.19 -22.05 -1.49
N LEU A 160 -4.09 -22.94 -1.06
CA LEU A 160 -3.94 -23.67 0.21
C LEU A 160 -2.66 -24.50 0.23
N THR A 161 -2.31 -25.14 -0.88
CA THR A 161 -1.08 -25.93 -1.00
C THR A 161 0.16 -25.05 -0.81
N VAL A 162 0.22 -23.89 -1.47
CA VAL A 162 1.32 -22.91 -1.30
C VAL A 162 1.39 -22.40 0.14
N LEU A 163 0.25 -22.12 0.76
CA LEU A 163 0.19 -21.68 2.16
C LEU A 163 0.65 -22.77 3.14
N ARG A 164 0.30 -24.03 2.90
CA ARG A 164 0.77 -25.18 3.70
C ARG A 164 2.29 -25.37 3.58
N GLN A 165 2.84 -25.21 2.39
CA GLN A 165 4.31 -25.25 2.20
C GLN A 165 4.98 -24.12 2.99
N TRP A 166 4.47 -22.88 2.84
CA TRP A 166 5.00 -21.76 3.61
C TRP A 166 4.86 -21.97 5.11
N TRP A 167 3.73 -22.50 5.59
CA TRP A 167 3.53 -22.83 7.00
C TRP A 167 4.58 -23.81 7.54
N ARG A 168 4.86 -24.89 6.80
CA ARG A 168 5.87 -25.88 7.21
C ARG A 168 7.25 -25.24 7.34
N VAL A 169 7.68 -24.52 6.32
CA VAL A 169 8.98 -23.85 6.31
C VAL A 169 9.07 -22.77 7.39
N GLY A 170 8.06 -21.93 7.54
CA GLY A 170 8.04 -20.88 8.55
C GLY A 170 8.03 -21.41 10.00
N ARG A 171 7.39 -22.56 10.22
CA ARG A 171 7.45 -23.29 11.51
C ARG A 171 8.85 -23.83 11.79
N GLN A 172 9.47 -24.45 10.82
CA GLN A 172 10.85 -24.97 10.96
C GLN A 172 11.85 -23.87 11.25
N GLN A 173 11.66 -22.70 10.64
CA GLN A 173 12.51 -21.53 10.86
C GLN A 173 12.18 -20.76 12.15
N GLY A 174 11.16 -21.16 12.91
CA GLY A 174 10.74 -20.47 14.13
C GLY A 174 10.13 -19.07 13.93
N VAL A 175 9.82 -18.69 12.69
CA VAL A 175 9.28 -17.36 12.36
C VAL A 175 7.76 -17.30 12.34
N MET A 176 7.09 -18.45 12.40
CA MET A 176 5.64 -18.56 12.31
C MET A 176 5.03 -19.25 13.52
N HIS A 177 4.00 -18.64 14.10
CA HIS A 177 3.26 -19.13 15.26
C HIS A 177 1.77 -19.25 14.93
N ARG A 178 1.03 -20.12 15.64
CA ARG A 178 -0.41 -20.36 15.41
C ARG A 178 -1.24 -19.09 15.50
N ASP A 179 -0.95 -18.23 16.48
CA ASP A 179 -1.67 -16.97 16.72
C ASP A 179 -0.94 -15.76 16.10
N GLY A 180 0.10 -16.04 15.31
CA GLY A 180 0.95 -15.01 14.69
C GLY A 180 0.44 -14.56 13.31
N TRP A 181 1.25 -13.69 12.71
CA TRP A 181 1.01 -13.20 11.37
C TRP A 181 1.28 -14.28 10.34
N LEU A 182 0.42 -14.38 9.32
CA LEU A 182 0.62 -15.30 8.19
C LEU A 182 1.89 -14.94 7.41
N PHE A 183 2.17 -13.64 7.31
CA PHE A 183 3.39 -13.11 6.68
C PHE A 183 4.14 -12.21 7.68
N PRO A 184 4.99 -12.79 8.54
CA PRO A 184 5.77 -12.01 9.49
C PRO A 184 6.80 -11.14 8.77
N GLY A 185 7.10 -9.96 9.35
CA GLY A 185 8.12 -9.04 8.89
C GLY A 185 9.54 -9.50 9.23
N GLN A 186 10.44 -8.55 9.48
CA GLN A 186 11.79 -8.83 9.98
C GLN A 186 11.76 -9.40 11.41
N HIS A 187 10.79 -8.96 12.22
CA HIS A 187 10.50 -9.51 13.54
C HIS A 187 9.22 -10.33 13.45
N ALA A 188 9.23 -11.55 14.00
CA ALA A 188 8.08 -12.47 13.98
C ALA A 188 6.80 -11.86 14.59
N MET A 189 6.95 -10.96 15.57
CA MET A 189 5.84 -10.25 16.23
C MET A 189 5.21 -9.12 15.41
N LYS A 190 5.80 -8.75 14.27
CA LYS A 190 5.27 -7.68 13.41
C LYS A 190 4.94 -8.23 12.03
N PRO A 191 3.84 -7.77 11.41
CA PRO A 191 3.50 -8.19 10.05
C PRO A 191 4.50 -7.63 9.03
N ILE A 192 4.55 -8.24 7.87
CA ILE A 192 5.27 -7.69 6.72
C ILE A 192 4.68 -6.32 6.35
N SER A 193 5.52 -5.34 6.08
CA SER A 193 5.02 -4.02 5.70
C SER A 193 4.49 -4.03 4.25
N THR A 194 3.46 -3.21 4.00
CA THR A 194 2.92 -3.00 2.64
C THR A 194 4.00 -2.53 1.67
N ARG A 195 4.95 -1.72 2.15
CA ARG A 195 6.10 -1.26 1.37
C ARG A 195 7.03 -2.41 0.96
N GLN A 196 7.24 -3.39 1.85
CA GLN A 196 8.00 -4.60 1.51
C GLN A 196 7.30 -5.43 0.43
N LEU A 197 6.00 -5.68 0.59
CA LEU A 197 5.21 -6.41 -0.42
C LEU A 197 5.22 -5.70 -1.77
N TYR A 198 5.07 -4.37 -1.78
CA TYR A 198 5.14 -3.59 -3.01
C TYR A 198 6.52 -3.67 -3.69
N ARG A 199 7.60 -3.59 -2.91
CA ARG A 199 8.96 -3.74 -3.45
C ARG A 199 9.20 -5.11 -4.09
N ILE A 200 8.66 -6.16 -3.52
CA ILE A 200 8.80 -7.52 -4.04
C ILE A 200 8.15 -7.62 -5.43
N SER A 201 6.92 -7.13 -5.57
CA SER A 201 6.23 -7.14 -6.87
C SER A 201 6.92 -6.26 -7.91
N ALA A 202 7.58 -5.17 -7.49
CA ALA A 202 8.30 -4.27 -8.38
C ALA A 202 9.71 -4.75 -8.76
N CYS A 203 10.33 -5.61 -7.95
CA CYS A 203 11.69 -6.11 -8.20
C CYS A 203 11.75 -7.39 -9.02
N VAL A 204 10.62 -8.00 -9.35
CA VAL A 204 10.59 -9.17 -10.23
C VAL A 204 10.57 -8.68 -11.67
N PRO A 205 11.63 -8.97 -12.48
CA PRO A 205 11.66 -8.58 -13.88
C PRO A 205 10.62 -9.42 -14.63
N VAL A 206 9.45 -8.88 -14.84
CA VAL A 206 8.48 -9.44 -15.79
C VAL A 206 8.88 -8.89 -17.16
N ASN A 207 9.56 -9.71 -17.97
CA ASN A 207 9.73 -9.42 -19.38
C ASN A 207 8.36 -9.48 -20.05
N SER A 208 7.62 -8.38 -19.96
CA SER A 208 6.37 -8.22 -20.71
C SER A 208 6.72 -7.81 -22.13
N PRO A 209 6.18 -8.46 -23.16
CA PRO A 209 6.35 -8.04 -24.55
C PRO A 209 5.81 -6.62 -24.81
N ARG A 210 5.16 -5.99 -23.86
CA ARG A 210 4.63 -4.61 -23.93
C ARG A 210 5.59 -3.55 -23.38
N GLY A 211 6.88 -3.88 -23.15
CA GLY A 211 7.90 -2.89 -22.75
C GLY A 211 7.69 -2.26 -21.37
N VAL A 212 6.83 -2.84 -20.52
CA VAL A 212 6.68 -2.40 -19.12
C VAL A 212 7.87 -2.93 -18.35
N ASN A 213 8.98 -2.22 -18.42
CA ASN A 213 10.06 -2.34 -17.47
C ASN A 213 9.54 -1.83 -16.13
N PHE A 214 9.22 -2.73 -15.21
CA PHE A 214 9.15 -2.39 -13.80
C PHE A 214 10.57 -2.10 -13.32
N GLN A 215 11.09 -0.96 -13.75
CA GLN A 215 12.36 -0.46 -13.28
C GLN A 215 12.17 -0.07 -11.83
N CYS A 216 12.81 -0.80 -10.93
CA CYS A 216 12.88 -0.43 -9.52
C CYS A 216 13.41 1.02 -9.46
N PRO A 217 12.65 2.01 -8.96
CA PRO A 217 13.07 3.41 -9.00
C PRO A 217 14.22 3.74 -8.04
N ILE A 218 14.88 2.74 -7.47
CA ILE A 218 16.01 2.93 -6.57
C ILE A 218 17.16 2.07 -7.08
N GLY A 219 18.03 2.73 -7.88
CA GLY A 219 19.33 2.18 -8.23
C GLY A 219 20.14 1.84 -6.97
N GLY A 220 20.67 0.61 -6.94
CA GLY A 220 21.76 0.18 -6.11
C GLY A 220 21.52 0.26 -4.61
N LEU A 221 21.20 -0.85 -4.06
CA LEU A 221 21.70 -1.42 -2.79
C LEU A 221 20.74 -2.58 -2.44
N LEU A 222 21.19 -3.79 -2.75
CA LEU A 222 20.65 -5.02 -2.18
C LEU A 222 20.73 -4.89 -0.65
N THR A 223 19.61 -4.62 -0.02
CA THR A 223 19.54 -4.57 1.44
C THR A 223 19.85 -5.97 2.00
N PRO A 224 20.51 -6.08 3.17
CA PRO A 224 20.94 -7.35 3.78
C PRO A 224 19.84 -8.40 3.94
N ALA A 225 18.57 -7.99 3.91
CA ALA A 225 17.42 -8.90 4.00
C ALA A 225 17.25 -9.81 2.77
N ILE A 226 17.65 -9.36 1.58
CA ILE A 226 17.61 -10.17 0.35
C ILE A 226 18.78 -11.15 0.35
N ARG A 227 19.93 -10.77 0.89
CA ARG A 227 21.09 -11.69 1.04
C ARG A 227 20.81 -12.86 1.98
N ARG A 228 20.01 -12.67 3.04
CA ARG A 228 19.65 -13.79 3.95
C ARG A 228 18.73 -14.83 3.35
N CYS A 229 17.88 -14.46 2.38
CA CYS A 229 17.08 -15.45 1.64
C CYS A 229 17.87 -16.17 0.55
N ALA A 230 18.92 -15.52 -0.01
CA ALA A 230 19.78 -16.10 -1.04
C ALA A 230 20.96 -16.94 -0.47
N GLY A 231 21.29 -16.79 0.80
CA GLY A 231 22.46 -17.40 1.46
C GLY A 231 22.30 -18.83 1.95
N HIS A 232 21.17 -19.51 1.68
CA HIS A 232 20.96 -20.92 2.08
C HIS A 232 20.95 -21.89 0.87
N ARG A 233 21.69 -21.56 -0.17
CA ARG A 233 22.03 -22.52 -1.24
C ARG A 233 23.53 -22.57 -1.44
N ALA A 234 24.23 -23.17 -0.50
CA ALA A 234 25.53 -23.81 -0.71
C ALA A 234 25.91 -24.48 0.61
N GLU A 235 25.69 -25.73 0.65
CA GLU A 235 26.47 -26.78 1.32
C GLU A 235 25.52 -27.95 1.69
N VAL A 236 25.47 -28.89 0.89
CA VAL A 236 25.71 -30.35 0.90
C VAL A 236 25.22 -30.92 -0.42
#